data_c7d4eb84937713bb93888de1ed0e2638
#
_entry.id   c7d4eb84937713bb93888de1ed0e2638
#
_cell.length_a   1.000
_cell.length_b   1.000
_cell.length_c   1.000
_cell.angle_alpha   90.00
_cell.angle_beta   90.00
_cell.angle_gamma   90.00
#
_symmetry.space_group_name_H-M   'P 1'
#
loop_
_entity.id
_entity.type
_entity.pdbx_description
1 polymer ?
#
loop_
_entity_poly.entity_id
_entity_poly.type
_entity_poly.pdbx_seq_one_letter_code
_entity_poly.pdbx_strand_id
1 'polypeptide(L)'
;MMRAVKVVDWLKEHIQLKNSAHSSLRKYSYGLMLCGALMGGGAAFAQDKHDHGNAQDPASAKDLANVHNHGGAKDQVISATPVKEVSLPDGLSSAQSMAIDSNGRLWFTEKVGKKLVVYDPEKKEFATHSLPSSWGKMGFSNITLGPEGDVWFTVTRWVEGAEEPHIIGRFTPADGYFTKYAIPHNSVPEELIVDANGTIWFFASNKNYLYRVDPKTFALKGYPVPTANGHPRSLAVDQKGNIWFAESNANKIGEFIPEQEVFHEYELLTQFANPGKISIDKRGRVWFVEATTNRIGAFSPELKRFDEVTIPTPGSSPVALVNDDNGNVWFLEYKGNKVGVFNSEKAIFHEYDIPNYGSLPADMVIDRKRSLLWFTQSSTEAKRLGMISINDALSESNKQNNAPPSSPVENASNKSMNKWLALLAAIIIIGMPGVWLIRKSRKSKKS
;
A
#
# COMPACT_ATOMS: atom_id res chain seq x y z
N MET A 1 -17.08 -34.92 51.73
CA MET A 1 -16.15 -35.30 50.63
C MET A 1 -16.74 -35.20 49.22
N MET A 2 -18.04 -35.07 49.05
CA MET A 2 -18.73 -35.01 47.70
C MET A 2 -18.84 -33.61 47.05
N ARG A 3 -18.48 -32.51 47.71
CA ARG A 3 -18.53 -31.16 47.12
C ARG A 3 -17.23 -30.69 46.46
N ALA A 4 -16.09 -31.32 46.77
CA ALA A 4 -14.79 -30.95 46.19
C ALA A 4 -14.56 -31.52 44.79
N VAL A 5 -15.15 -32.65 44.45
CA VAL A 5 -14.98 -33.32 43.14
C VAL A 5 -15.67 -32.53 42.00
N LYS A 6 -16.84 -31.93 42.25
CA LYS A 6 -17.58 -31.18 41.24
C LYS A 6 -16.91 -29.84 40.83
N VAL A 7 -16.12 -29.24 41.71
CA VAL A 7 -15.39 -28.00 41.42
C VAL A 7 -14.16 -28.26 40.56
N VAL A 8 -13.50 -29.40 40.77
CA VAL A 8 -12.33 -29.79 39.98
C VAL A 8 -12.72 -30.15 38.55
N ASP A 9 -13.86 -30.79 38.33
CA ASP A 9 -14.34 -31.14 37.00
C ASP A 9 -14.86 -29.91 36.26
N TRP A 10 -15.53 -28.97 36.89
CA TRP A 10 -15.91 -27.67 36.34
C TRP A 10 -14.70 -26.82 35.91
N LEU A 11 -13.64 -26.82 36.74
CA LEU A 11 -12.38 -26.14 36.40
C LEU A 11 -11.67 -26.76 35.20
N LYS A 12 -11.68 -28.08 35.07
CA LYS A 12 -11.09 -28.79 33.92
C LYS A 12 -11.81 -28.45 32.60
N GLU A 13 -13.13 -28.40 32.59
CA GLU A 13 -13.90 -28.00 31.39
C GLU A 13 -13.66 -26.54 30.99
N HIS A 14 -13.58 -25.64 31.98
CA HIS A 14 -13.37 -24.21 31.68
C HIS A 14 -11.93 -23.87 31.28
N ILE A 15 -10.94 -24.63 31.80
CA ILE A 15 -9.53 -24.52 31.37
C ILE A 15 -9.34 -25.09 29.94
N GLN A 16 -10.03 -26.17 29.60
CA GLN A 16 -10.01 -26.72 28.24
C GLN A 16 -10.63 -25.74 27.23
N LEU A 17 -11.72 -25.06 27.57
CA LEU A 17 -12.37 -24.06 26.72
C LEU A 17 -11.50 -22.80 26.54
N LYS A 18 -10.79 -22.35 27.59
CA LYS A 18 -9.83 -21.23 27.45
C LYS A 18 -8.62 -21.58 26.60
N ASN A 19 -8.10 -22.81 26.71
CA ASN A 19 -6.98 -23.25 25.88
C ASN A 19 -7.38 -23.47 24.40
N SER A 20 -8.61 -23.88 24.12
CA SER A 20 -9.11 -23.97 22.74
C SER A 20 -9.37 -22.60 22.13
N ALA A 21 -9.88 -21.64 22.89
CA ALA A 21 -10.04 -20.25 22.46
C ALA A 21 -8.69 -19.56 22.20
N HIS A 22 -7.69 -19.82 23.04
CA HIS A 22 -6.33 -19.28 22.81
C HIS A 22 -5.65 -19.92 21.58
N SER A 23 -5.88 -21.21 21.30
CA SER A 23 -5.31 -21.84 20.11
C SER A 23 -5.98 -21.35 18.81
N SER A 24 -7.28 -21.03 18.83
CA SER A 24 -7.99 -20.41 17.71
C SER A 24 -7.52 -18.98 17.44
N LEU A 25 -7.35 -18.18 18.48
CA LEU A 25 -6.83 -16.82 18.35
C LEU A 25 -5.37 -16.79 17.84
N ARG A 26 -4.54 -17.75 18.26
CA ARG A 26 -3.19 -17.92 17.69
C ARG A 26 -3.22 -18.27 16.21
N LYS A 27 -4.10 -19.14 15.77
CA LYS A 27 -4.23 -19.49 14.31
C LYS A 27 -4.67 -18.31 13.46
N TYR A 28 -5.54 -17.45 13.95
CA TYR A 28 -5.94 -16.23 13.23
C TYR A 28 -4.87 -15.14 13.26
N SER A 29 -4.12 -15.01 14.34
CA SER A 29 -2.97 -14.10 14.44
C SER A 29 -1.83 -14.50 13.50
N TYR A 30 -1.54 -15.80 13.35
CA TYR A 30 -0.54 -16.31 12.41
C TYR A 30 -0.94 -16.13 10.94
N GLY A 31 -2.20 -16.22 10.60
CA GLY A 31 -2.68 -15.96 9.22
C GLY A 31 -2.50 -14.52 8.77
N LEU A 32 -2.60 -13.56 9.67
CA LEU A 32 -2.43 -12.13 9.38
C LEU A 32 -0.96 -11.66 9.48
N MET A 33 -0.16 -12.27 10.36
CA MET A 33 1.29 -12.09 10.34
C MET A 33 1.95 -12.67 9.08
N LEU A 34 1.37 -13.73 8.47
CA LEU A 34 1.90 -14.27 7.21
C LEU A 34 1.72 -13.30 6.02
N CYS A 35 0.71 -12.45 5.99
CA CYS A 35 0.65 -11.39 4.96
C CYS A 35 1.75 -10.33 5.10
N GLY A 36 2.22 -10.08 6.34
CA GLY A 36 3.40 -9.23 6.57
C GLY A 36 4.74 -9.98 6.51
N ALA A 37 4.76 -11.28 6.79
CA ALA A 37 5.97 -12.11 6.87
C ALA A 37 6.23 -12.95 5.62
N LEU A 38 5.25 -13.21 4.76
CA LEU A 38 5.45 -13.73 3.40
C LEU A 38 6.14 -12.74 2.47
N MET A 39 6.36 -11.52 2.97
CA MET A 39 7.18 -10.49 2.34
C MET A 39 8.69 -10.70 2.54
N GLY A 40 9.19 -11.80 3.04
CA GLY A 40 10.64 -11.94 3.19
C GLY A 40 11.19 -13.12 3.99
N GLY A 41 10.69 -14.31 3.85
CA GLY A 41 11.25 -15.50 4.48
C GLY A 41 11.52 -16.64 3.49
N GLY A 42 12.75 -16.76 3.00
CA GLY A 42 13.25 -18.02 2.44
C GLY A 42 13.31 -19.07 3.55
N ALA A 43 12.46 -20.07 3.50
CA ALA A 43 12.47 -21.20 4.40
C ALA A 43 13.56 -22.18 3.96
N ALA A 44 14.56 -22.42 4.80
CA ALA A 44 15.43 -23.57 4.71
C ALA A 44 14.64 -24.80 5.15
N PHE A 45 14.48 -25.76 4.24
CA PHE A 45 13.95 -27.08 4.56
C PHE A 45 15.07 -27.94 5.16
N ALA A 46 14.84 -28.41 6.37
CA ALA A 46 15.61 -29.50 6.97
C ALA A 46 15.22 -30.82 6.30
N GLN A 47 16.22 -31.57 5.85
CA GLN A 47 16.08 -32.93 5.33
C GLN A 47 15.77 -33.89 6.46
N ASP A 48 14.66 -34.59 6.34
CA ASP A 48 14.46 -35.87 7.05
C ASP A 48 14.55 -37.00 6.01
N LYS A 49 15.47 -37.94 6.29
CA LYS A 49 15.69 -39.11 5.47
C LYS A 49 14.67 -40.20 5.80
N HIS A 50 13.92 -40.64 4.81
CA HIS A 50 13.43 -42.02 4.77
C HIS A 50 13.56 -42.60 3.37
N ASP A 51 14.30 -43.69 3.35
CA ASP A 51 14.63 -44.57 2.25
C ASP A 51 13.42 -45.44 1.90
N HIS A 52 13.14 -45.66 0.58
CA HIS A 52 12.77 -46.91 -0.06
C HIS A 52 12.27 -46.75 -1.50
N GLY A 53 12.94 -47.42 -2.42
CA GLY A 53 12.28 -48.16 -3.51
C GLY A 53 12.35 -47.55 -4.92
N ASN A 54 13.23 -48.19 -5.72
CA ASN A 54 13.34 -48.16 -7.20
C ASN A 54 12.04 -47.92 -7.98
N ALA A 55 12.07 -47.00 -8.96
CA ALA A 55 11.53 -47.21 -10.32
C ALA A 55 12.01 -46.09 -11.29
N GLN A 56 12.79 -46.49 -12.25
CA GLN A 56 12.89 -46.05 -13.66
C GLN A 56 12.81 -44.57 -14.09
N ASP A 57 13.82 -44.21 -14.88
CA ASP A 57 14.19 -42.97 -15.55
C ASP A 57 13.04 -42.09 -16.07
N PRO A 58 13.14 -40.77 -15.89
CA PRO A 58 12.42 -39.82 -16.72
C PRO A 58 13.27 -39.35 -17.91
N ALA A 59 12.62 -39.32 -19.05
CA ALA A 59 13.10 -38.78 -20.31
C ALA A 59 13.64 -37.35 -20.19
N SER A 60 14.65 -37.07 -20.95
CA SER A 60 15.44 -35.85 -20.96
C SER A 60 14.62 -34.61 -21.29
N ALA A 61 14.98 -33.49 -20.67
CA ALA A 61 14.44 -32.14 -20.83
C ALA A 61 14.60 -31.53 -22.26
N LYS A 62 14.74 -32.35 -23.29
CA LYS A 62 14.84 -31.91 -24.70
C LYS A 62 13.54 -32.06 -25.49
N ASP A 63 12.51 -32.73 -24.97
CA ASP A 63 11.28 -33.02 -25.72
C ASP A 63 10.13 -32.04 -25.49
N LEU A 64 10.30 -30.97 -24.69
CA LEU A 64 9.28 -29.93 -24.47
C LEU A 64 9.41 -28.70 -25.40
N ALA A 65 10.34 -28.72 -26.35
CA ALA A 65 10.57 -27.59 -27.28
C ALA A 65 9.80 -27.70 -28.61
N ASN A 66 8.98 -28.73 -28.82
CA ASN A 66 8.42 -29.03 -30.16
C ASN A 66 6.92 -29.36 -30.13
N VAL A 67 6.07 -28.54 -29.53
CA VAL A 67 4.62 -28.54 -29.84
C VAL A 67 4.14 -27.09 -29.74
N HIS A 68 4.02 -26.47 -30.88
CA HIS A 68 3.07 -25.43 -31.31
C HIS A 68 3.69 -24.54 -32.40
N ASN A 69 3.84 -25.13 -33.58
CA ASN A 69 3.97 -24.32 -34.76
C ASN A 69 2.75 -24.57 -35.64
N HIS A 70 1.71 -23.72 -35.48
CA HIS A 70 0.63 -23.60 -36.45
C HIS A 70 0.28 -22.12 -36.65
N GLY A 71 0.64 -21.63 -37.82
CA GLY A 71 -0.12 -20.58 -38.53
C GLY A 71 0.21 -19.16 -38.17
N GLY A 72 1.06 -18.53 -38.99
CA GLY A 72 0.91 -17.16 -39.49
C GLY A 72 0.56 -16.09 -38.46
N ALA A 73 1.38 -15.84 -37.45
CA ALA A 73 1.31 -14.60 -36.69
C ALA A 73 2.22 -13.58 -37.36
N LYS A 74 1.59 -12.53 -37.88
CA LYS A 74 2.26 -11.28 -38.26
C LYS A 74 3.05 -10.80 -37.05
N ASP A 75 4.28 -10.36 -37.28
CA ASP A 75 5.15 -9.74 -36.29
C ASP A 75 4.36 -8.71 -35.45
N GLN A 76 3.90 -9.10 -34.28
CA GLN A 76 3.51 -8.15 -33.27
C GLN A 76 4.81 -7.53 -32.77
N VAL A 77 5.01 -6.27 -33.13
CA VAL A 77 6.01 -5.41 -32.49
C VAL A 77 5.65 -5.42 -31.00
N ILE A 78 6.43 -6.19 -30.23
CA ILE A 78 6.37 -6.13 -28.76
C ILE A 78 6.78 -4.69 -28.41
N SER A 79 5.81 -3.85 -28.11
CA SER A 79 6.06 -2.50 -27.58
C SER A 79 6.91 -2.68 -26.33
N ALA A 80 8.12 -2.14 -26.33
CA ALA A 80 8.96 -2.15 -25.15
C ALA A 80 8.22 -1.42 -24.04
N THR A 81 8.05 -2.06 -22.88
CA THR A 81 7.40 -1.43 -21.72
C THR A 81 8.08 -0.09 -21.40
N PRO A 82 7.34 1.00 -21.09
CA PRO A 82 7.93 2.26 -20.70
C PRO A 82 8.61 2.21 -19.31
N VAL A 83 8.45 1.10 -18.61
CA VAL A 83 9.11 0.86 -17.32
C VAL A 83 10.59 0.59 -17.52
N LYS A 84 11.42 1.37 -16.86
CA LYS A 84 12.88 1.23 -16.82
C LYS A 84 13.31 0.83 -15.41
N GLU A 85 14.49 0.24 -15.30
CA GLU A 85 15.03 -0.24 -14.05
C GLU A 85 16.46 0.25 -13.82
N VAL A 86 16.76 0.56 -12.56
CA VAL A 86 18.10 0.93 -12.08
C VAL A 86 18.59 -0.17 -11.15
N SER A 87 19.71 -0.81 -11.48
CA SER A 87 20.31 -1.84 -10.65
C SER A 87 20.83 -1.27 -9.33
N LEU A 88 20.56 -1.95 -8.23
CA LEU A 88 21.16 -1.65 -6.95
C LEU A 88 22.65 -2.09 -6.96
N PRO A 89 23.54 -1.32 -6.32
CA PRO A 89 24.94 -1.71 -6.21
C PRO A 89 25.14 -2.97 -5.35
N ASP A 90 26.29 -3.58 -5.47
CA ASP A 90 26.65 -4.74 -4.67
C ASP A 90 26.54 -4.47 -3.17
N GLY A 91 26.05 -5.48 -2.44
CA GLY A 91 25.79 -5.38 -1.01
C GLY A 91 24.46 -4.74 -0.63
N LEU A 92 23.59 -4.44 -1.62
CA LEU A 92 22.17 -4.16 -1.44
C LEU A 92 21.35 -5.28 -2.09
N SER A 93 20.26 -5.69 -1.45
CA SER A 93 19.48 -6.85 -1.90
C SER A 93 18.02 -6.50 -2.25
N SER A 94 17.46 -5.47 -1.64
CA SER A 94 16.05 -5.11 -1.81
C SER A 94 15.80 -3.66 -1.49
N ALA A 95 14.72 -3.10 -2.03
CA ALA A 95 14.21 -1.79 -1.64
C ALA A 95 12.77 -1.95 -1.15
N GLN A 96 12.43 -1.36 0.00
CA GLN A 96 11.13 -1.54 0.64
C GLN A 96 10.28 -0.26 0.59
N SER A 97 10.46 0.64 1.51
CA SER A 97 9.76 1.92 1.55
C SER A 97 10.65 3.03 1.03
N MET A 98 10.07 4.02 0.34
CA MET A 98 10.81 5.10 -0.28
C MET A 98 10.18 6.47 -0.07
N ALA A 99 11.04 7.50 -0.12
CA ALA A 99 10.66 8.90 -0.10
C ALA A 99 11.56 9.69 -1.06
N ILE A 100 11.09 10.87 -1.50
CA ILE A 100 11.86 11.75 -2.37
C ILE A 100 12.08 13.09 -1.69
N ASP A 101 13.33 13.60 -1.67
CA ASP A 101 13.64 14.88 -1.08
C ASP A 101 13.44 16.07 -2.05
N SER A 102 13.55 17.29 -1.54
CA SER A 102 13.40 18.52 -2.32
C SER A 102 14.41 18.67 -3.45
N ASN A 103 15.55 17.98 -3.37
CA ASN A 103 16.56 17.92 -4.42
C ASN A 103 16.27 16.85 -5.47
N GLY A 104 15.24 16.03 -5.25
CA GLY A 104 14.86 14.93 -6.13
C GLY A 104 15.73 13.68 -5.93
N ARG A 105 16.40 13.54 -4.78
CA ARG A 105 17.10 12.32 -4.40
C ARG A 105 16.10 11.34 -3.77
N LEU A 106 16.28 10.06 -4.09
CA LEU A 106 15.42 8.98 -3.60
C LEU A 106 16.05 8.38 -2.35
N TRP A 107 15.35 8.44 -1.26
CA TRP A 107 15.68 7.76 -0.02
C TRP A 107 14.86 6.47 0.07
N PHE A 108 15.47 5.36 0.41
CA PHE A 108 14.75 4.11 0.61
C PHE A 108 15.40 3.22 1.67
N THR A 109 14.60 2.33 2.22
CA THR A 109 15.03 1.37 3.22
C THR A 109 15.43 0.05 2.57
N GLU A 110 16.58 -0.49 2.97
CA GLU A 110 17.05 -1.82 2.61
C GLU A 110 16.91 -2.73 3.82
N LYS A 111 16.13 -3.78 3.65
CA LYS A 111 15.68 -4.63 4.75
C LYS A 111 16.76 -5.57 5.28
N VAL A 112 17.43 -6.29 4.39
CA VAL A 112 18.36 -7.37 4.74
C VAL A 112 19.65 -6.82 5.37
N GLY A 113 20.27 -5.83 4.73
CA GLY A 113 21.50 -5.18 5.19
C GLY A 113 21.28 -4.09 6.22
N LYS A 114 20.02 -3.78 6.59
CA LYS A 114 19.66 -2.74 7.56
C LYS A 114 20.26 -1.38 7.20
N LYS A 115 20.10 -0.99 5.96
CA LYS A 115 20.67 0.25 5.43
C LYS A 115 19.57 1.24 5.08
N LEU A 116 19.82 2.50 5.37
CA LEU A 116 19.17 3.63 4.74
C LEU A 116 20.00 3.99 3.52
N VAL A 117 19.37 4.04 2.36
CA VAL A 117 20.04 4.26 1.08
C VAL A 117 19.51 5.53 0.45
N VAL A 118 20.39 6.32 -0.12
CA VAL A 118 20.02 7.46 -0.96
C VAL A 118 20.58 7.25 -2.37
N TYR A 119 19.74 7.48 -3.38
CA TYR A 119 20.10 7.50 -4.79
C TYR A 119 19.91 8.89 -5.37
N ASP A 120 20.92 9.42 -6.00
CA ASP A 120 20.88 10.66 -6.76
C ASP A 120 20.68 10.36 -8.24
N PRO A 121 19.46 10.59 -8.81
CA PRO A 121 19.22 10.28 -10.22
C PRO A 121 19.99 11.13 -11.22
N GLU A 122 20.44 12.34 -10.84
CA GLU A 122 21.24 13.22 -11.71
C GLU A 122 22.67 12.73 -11.82
N LYS A 123 23.27 12.35 -10.69
CA LYS A 123 24.63 11.81 -10.64
C LYS A 123 24.72 10.34 -10.94
N LYS A 124 23.58 9.62 -10.82
CA LYS A 124 23.49 8.15 -10.88
C LYS A 124 24.35 7.48 -9.80
N GLU A 125 24.40 8.07 -8.61
CA GLU A 125 25.20 7.62 -7.49
C GLU A 125 24.33 7.16 -6.32
N PHE A 126 24.81 6.12 -5.63
CA PHE A 126 24.23 5.63 -4.39
C PHE A 126 25.12 5.94 -3.21
N ALA A 127 24.52 6.32 -2.09
CA ALA A 127 25.18 6.34 -0.79
C ALA A 127 24.36 5.52 0.22
N THR A 128 25.06 4.91 1.18
CA THR A 128 24.44 4.02 2.16
C THR A 128 24.80 4.42 3.57
N HIS A 129 23.83 4.35 4.48
CA HIS A 129 24.00 4.64 5.89
C HIS A 129 23.48 3.44 6.70
N SER A 130 24.37 2.79 7.43
CA SER A 130 24.01 1.62 8.27
C SER A 130 23.47 2.08 9.61
N LEU A 131 22.45 1.40 10.11
CA LEU A 131 22.00 1.61 11.50
C LEU A 131 23.17 1.40 12.47
N PRO A 132 23.28 2.21 13.53
CA PRO A 132 24.28 1.98 14.57
C PRO A 132 24.18 0.57 15.17
N SER A 133 25.30 -0.13 15.30
CA SER A 133 25.33 -1.47 15.86
C SER A 133 24.75 -1.54 17.28
N SER A 134 24.86 -0.44 18.02
CA SER A 134 24.27 -0.27 19.37
C SER A 134 22.74 -0.33 19.41
N TRP A 135 22.07 -0.29 18.24
CA TRP A 135 20.60 -0.43 18.17
C TRP A 135 20.13 -1.89 18.13
N GLY A 136 21.05 -2.85 18.15
CA GLY A 136 20.73 -4.27 18.22
C GLY A 136 20.21 -4.87 16.90
N LYS A 137 19.38 -5.92 17.01
CA LYS A 137 18.83 -6.65 15.85
C LYS A 137 17.53 -6.02 15.38
N MET A 138 17.61 -4.81 14.89
CA MET A 138 16.49 -4.04 14.35
C MET A 138 16.62 -3.86 12.85
N GLY A 139 15.52 -3.57 12.16
CA GLY A 139 15.48 -3.25 10.73
C GLY A 139 14.49 -2.14 10.43
N PHE A 140 14.75 -1.43 9.36
CA PHE A 140 13.85 -0.40 8.84
C PHE A 140 12.51 -1.00 8.39
N SER A 141 11.42 -0.25 8.60
CA SER A 141 10.10 -0.61 8.10
C SER A 141 9.60 0.45 7.11
N ASN A 142 9.29 1.63 7.58
CA ASN A 142 8.75 2.73 6.77
C ASN A 142 9.67 3.96 6.84
N ILE A 143 9.61 4.82 5.83
CA ILE A 143 10.41 6.04 5.72
C ILE A 143 9.55 7.22 5.27
N THR A 144 9.84 8.41 5.79
CA THR A 144 9.30 9.70 5.32
C THR A 144 10.35 10.80 5.52
N LEU A 145 10.10 11.97 4.93
CA LEU A 145 10.99 13.13 5.06
C LEU A 145 10.31 14.23 5.87
N GLY A 146 11.07 14.83 6.76
CA GLY A 146 10.69 16.07 7.44
C GLY A 146 10.91 17.31 6.57
N PRO A 147 10.29 18.44 6.91
CA PRO A 147 10.41 19.68 6.15
C PRO A 147 11.84 20.25 6.13
N GLU A 148 12.66 19.90 7.12
CA GLU A 148 14.09 20.32 7.20
C GLU A 148 15.03 19.35 6.44
N GLY A 149 14.49 18.32 5.77
CA GLY A 149 15.25 17.32 5.03
C GLY A 149 15.78 16.16 5.87
N ASP A 150 15.39 16.07 7.14
CA ASP A 150 15.63 14.92 7.99
C ASP A 150 14.85 13.72 7.47
N VAL A 151 15.46 12.56 7.57
CA VAL A 151 14.84 11.29 7.20
C VAL A 151 14.28 10.62 8.46
N TRP A 152 12.97 10.51 8.55
CA TRP A 152 12.28 9.85 9.63
C TRP A 152 11.87 8.44 9.23
N PHE A 153 11.98 7.49 10.14
CA PHE A 153 11.68 6.10 9.84
C PHE A 153 11.21 5.32 11.07
N THR A 154 10.43 4.28 10.83
CA THR A 154 10.08 3.30 11.85
C THR A 154 11.09 2.16 11.82
N VAL A 155 11.42 1.66 13.01
CA VAL A 155 12.32 0.53 13.18
C VAL A 155 11.59 -0.55 13.95
N THR A 156 11.45 -1.69 13.31
CA THR A 156 10.79 -2.85 13.88
C THR A 156 11.80 -3.95 14.17
N ARG A 157 11.43 -4.80 15.10
CA ARG A 157 12.25 -5.91 15.53
C ARG A 157 11.94 -7.16 14.70
N TRP A 158 12.98 -7.91 14.40
CA TRP A 158 12.90 -9.15 13.62
C TRP A 158 12.95 -10.42 14.47
N VAL A 159 13.17 -10.31 15.77
CA VAL A 159 13.36 -11.47 16.67
C VAL A 159 12.25 -11.49 17.71
N GLU A 160 11.46 -12.56 17.72
CA GLU A 160 10.46 -12.82 18.73
C GLU A 160 11.14 -13.01 20.11
N GLY A 161 10.62 -12.37 21.17
CA GLY A 161 11.11 -12.53 22.55
C GLY A 161 12.26 -11.63 23.00
N ALA A 162 12.75 -10.71 22.19
CA ALA A 162 13.73 -9.76 22.66
C ALA A 162 13.06 -8.57 23.39
N GLU A 163 13.65 -8.04 24.46
CA GLU A 163 13.08 -7.02 25.36
C GLU A 163 13.19 -5.58 24.87
N GLU A 164 13.89 -5.34 23.76
CA GLU A 164 14.12 -3.98 23.25
C GLU A 164 12.85 -3.40 22.58
N PRO A 165 12.50 -2.15 22.85
CA PRO A 165 11.31 -1.53 22.30
C PRO A 165 11.45 -1.26 20.79
N HIS A 166 10.34 -1.28 20.06
CA HIS A 166 10.26 -0.64 18.74
C HIS A 166 10.53 0.86 18.90
N ILE A 167 11.09 1.49 17.89
CA ILE A 167 11.50 2.90 17.95
C ILE A 167 11.07 3.67 16.70
N ILE A 168 11.05 4.99 16.81
CA ILE A 168 11.15 5.91 15.69
C ILE A 168 12.60 6.38 15.61
N GLY A 169 13.16 6.38 14.41
CA GLY A 169 14.48 6.89 14.13
C GLY A 169 14.45 8.16 13.30
N ARG A 170 15.46 8.98 13.45
CA ARG A 170 15.76 10.11 12.61
C ARG A 170 17.21 10.02 12.13
N PHE A 171 17.42 10.24 10.87
CA PHE A 171 18.73 10.44 10.26
C PHE A 171 18.82 11.87 9.75
N THR A 172 19.85 12.58 10.19
CA THR A 172 20.12 13.95 9.74
C THR A 172 21.22 13.90 8.69
N PRO A 173 20.89 14.14 7.39
CA PRO A 173 21.87 14.02 6.32
C PRO A 173 23.05 15.01 6.42
N ALA A 174 22.84 16.16 7.07
CA ALA A 174 23.85 17.21 7.20
C ALA A 174 25.07 16.79 8.03
N ASP A 175 24.85 15.98 9.05
CA ASP A 175 25.90 15.54 9.98
C ASP A 175 26.10 14.01 9.99
N GLY A 176 25.24 13.27 9.31
CA GLY A 176 25.31 11.82 9.22
C GLY A 176 24.89 11.07 10.49
N TYR A 177 24.21 11.74 11.43
CA TYR A 177 23.83 11.13 12.70
C TYR A 177 22.47 10.48 12.67
N PHE A 178 22.40 9.30 13.36
CA PHE A 178 21.17 8.62 13.70
C PHE A 178 20.75 8.95 15.13
N THR A 179 19.51 9.36 15.31
CA THR A 179 18.88 9.56 16.63
C THR A 179 17.74 8.57 16.78
N LYS A 180 17.64 7.91 17.93
CA LYS A 180 16.54 7.00 18.27
C LYS A 180 15.63 7.61 19.31
N TYR A 181 14.34 7.35 19.18
CA TYR A 181 13.32 7.82 20.08
C TYR A 181 12.45 6.64 20.51
N ALA A 182 12.36 6.45 21.83
CA ALA A 182 11.53 5.41 22.41
C ALA A 182 10.04 5.75 22.23
N ILE A 183 9.28 4.76 21.83
CA ILE A 183 7.81 4.84 21.80
C ILE A 183 7.22 3.98 22.93
N PRO A 184 5.92 4.10 23.26
CA PRO A 184 5.32 3.33 24.33
C PRO A 184 5.60 1.82 24.21
N HIS A 185 5.88 1.18 25.33
CA HIS A 185 6.27 -0.23 25.39
C HIS A 185 5.27 -1.13 24.65
N ASN A 186 5.81 -2.10 23.90
CA ASN A 186 5.03 -3.01 23.05
C ASN A 186 4.16 -2.34 21.97
N SER A 187 4.47 -1.10 21.57
CA SER A 187 3.83 -0.47 20.41
C SER A 187 4.57 -0.86 19.14
N VAL A 188 3.85 -1.36 18.14
CA VAL A 188 4.40 -1.66 16.81
C VAL A 188 4.08 -0.49 15.89
N PRO A 189 5.06 0.37 15.55
CA PRO A 189 4.82 1.48 14.65
C PRO A 189 4.69 0.96 13.23
N GLU A 190 3.62 1.37 12.57
CA GLU A 190 3.40 1.14 11.14
C GLU A 190 3.97 2.31 10.32
N GLU A 191 3.23 2.79 9.36
CA GLU A 191 3.60 3.99 8.60
C GLU A 191 3.67 5.21 9.52
N LEU A 192 4.64 6.07 9.27
CA LEU A 192 4.74 7.38 9.88
C LEU A 192 4.75 8.47 8.81
N ILE A 193 4.20 9.62 9.14
CA ILE A 193 4.23 10.82 8.30
C ILE A 193 4.70 12.01 9.12
N VAL A 194 5.23 13.02 8.42
CA VAL A 194 5.54 14.33 9.00
C VAL A 194 4.68 15.36 8.31
N ASP A 195 3.90 16.11 9.09
CA ASP A 195 3.06 17.17 8.54
C ASP A 195 3.86 18.44 8.20
N ALA A 196 3.21 19.43 7.59
CA ALA A 196 3.85 20.67 7.17
C ALA A 196 4.44 21.50 8.34
N ASN A 197 4.00 21.26 9.57
CA ASN A 197 4.50 21.89 10.78
C ASN A 197 5.67 21.12 11.41
N GLY A 198 6.07 20.01 10.81
CA GLY A 198 7.10 19.12 11.33
C GLY A 198 6.60 18.14 12.40
N THR A 199 5.31 18.10 12.69
CA THR A 199 4.74 17.16 13.65
C THR A 199 4.76 15.75 13.05
N ILE A 200 5.18 14.78 13.85
CA ILE A 200 5.22 13.38 13.43
C ILE A 200 3.95 12.68 13.88
N TRP A 201 3.35 11.92 12.96
CA TRP A 201 2.19 11.11 13.23
C TRP A 201 2.48 9.66 12.87
N PHE A 202 2.09 8.72 13.72
CA PHE A 202 2.20 7.30 13.43
C PHE A 202 1.13 6.48 14.15
N PHE A 203 0.79 5.32 13.60
CA PHE A 203 -0.03 4.34 14.30
C PHE A 203 0.82 3.31 15.03
N ALA A 204 0.39 2.98 16.26
CA ALA A 204 0.73 1.72 16.89
C ALA A 204 -0.43 0.76 16.65
N SER A 205 -0.39 0.03 15.53
CA SER A 205 -1.51 -0.78 15.04
C SER A 205 -1.97 -1.85 16.02
N ASN A 206 -1.02 -2.48 16.73
CA ASN A 206 -1.29 -3.48 17.76
C ASN A 206 -1.91 -2.91 19.04
N LYS A 207 -1.86 -1.60 19.25
CA LYS A 207 -2.49 -0.88 20.36
C LYS A 207 -3.75 -0.13 19.94
N ASN A 208 -3.97 -0.01 18.66
CA ASN A 208 -5.08 0.75 18.07
C ASN A 208 -5.05 2.24 18.49
N TYR A 209 -3.85 2.85 18.49
CA TYR A 209 -3.63 4.25 18.84
C TYR A 209 -2.96 5.02 17.70
N LEU A 210 -3.45 6.22 17.45
CA LEU A 210 -2.74 7.26 16.71
C LEU A 210 -1.88 8.05 17.69
N TYR A 211 -0.61 8.23 17.37
CA TYR A 211 0.30 9.06 18.17
C TYR A 211 0.71 10.31 17.41
N ARG A 212 0.69 11.43 18.13
CA ARG A 212 1.30 12.70 17.74
C ARG A 212 2.60 12.88 18.52
N VAL A 213 3.67 13.26 17.81
CA VAL A 213 4.98 13.50 18.41
C VAL A 213 5.48 14.88 18.01
N ASP A 214 5.84 15.69 19.00
CA ASP A 214 6.53 16.94 18.78
C ASP A 214 8.01 16.66 18.44
N PRO A 215 8.52 17.07 17.28
CA PRO A 215 9.88 16.72 16.84
C PRO A 215 11.01 17.38 17.66
N LYS A 216 10.71 18.49 18.39
CA LYS A 216 11.69 19.23 19.17
C LYS A 216 11.83 18.69 20.59
N THR A 217 10.70 18.45 21.23
CA THR A 217 10.64 18.00 22.63
C THR A 217 10.48 16.50 22.75
N PHE A 218 10.05 15.86 21.68
CA PHE A 218 9.63 14.47 21.61
C PHE A 218 8.48 14.14 22.58
N ALA A 219 7.71 15.16 22.95
CA ALA A 219 6.47 14.95 23.71
C ALA A 219 5.49 14.16 22.86
N LEU A 220 4.98 13.08 23.43
CA LEU A 220 4.12 12.12 22.75
C LEU A 220 2.72 12.18 23.33
N LYS A 221 1.72 12.33 22.47
CA LYS A 221 0.30 12.26 22.82
C LYS A 221 -0.38 11.16 22.00
N GLY A 222 -1.11 10.26 22.66
CA GLY A 222 -1.82 9.16 22.03
C GLY A 222 -3.32 9.37 22.04
N TYR A 223 -3.97 8.98 20.94
CA TYR A 223 -5.40 9.05 20.70
C TYR A 223 -5.91 7.65 20.38
N PRO A 224 -6.84 7.08 21.17
CA PRO A 224 -7.41 5.77 20.87
C PRO A 224 -8.31 5.84 19.63
N VAL A 225 -8.09 4.96 18.67
CA VAL A 225 -8.96 4.84 17.50
C VAL A 225 -10.27 4.19 17.93
N PRO A 226 -11.45 4.72 17.54
CA PRO A 226 -12.74 4.27 18.06
C PRO A 226 -13.06 2.81 17.77
N THR A 227 -12.82 2.33 16.54
CA THR A 227 -13.08 0.94 16.19
C THR A 227 -12.00 0.02 16.77
N ALA A 228 -12.39 -0.82 17.71
CA ALA A 228 -11.49 -1.78 18.33
C ALA A 228 -10.93 -2.79 17.30
N ASN A 229 -9.61 -3.04 17.36
CA ASN A 229 -8.91 -3.95 16.45
C ASN A 229 -9.03 -3.59 14.97
N GLY A 230 -9.27 -2.32 14.64
CA GLY A 230 -9.37 -1.79 13.28
C GLY A 230 -8.08 -2.00 12.47
N HIS A 231 -6.95 -2.16 13.12
CA HIS A 231 -5.61 -2.30 12.53
C HIS A 231 -5.29 -1.15 11.57
N PRO A 232 -5.22 0.10 12.08
CA PRO A 232 -4.88 1.25 11.25
C PRO A 232 -3.45 1.12 10.72
N ARG A 233 -3.23 1.42 9.43
CA ARG A 233 -1.95 1.14 8.75
C ARG A 233 -1.36 2.33 8.03
N SER A 234 -2.08 2.88 7.07
CA SER A 234 -1.57 3.95 6.20
C SER A 234 -2.10 5.30 6.65
N LEU A 235 -1.30 6.33 6.43
CA LEU A 235 -1.56 7.70 6.85
C LEU A 235 -1.39 8.67 5.69
N ALA A 236 -2.25 9.70 5.61
CA ALA A 236 -2.05 10.87 4.75
C ALA A 236 -2.57 12.12 5.46
N VAL A 237 -1.95 13.27 5.15
CA VAL A 237 -2.39 14.58 5.66
C VAL A 237 -3.06 15.35 4.55
N ASP A 238 -4.25 15.87 4.79
CA ASP A 238 -4.95 16.74 3.85
C ASP A 238 -4.48 18.22 3.96
N GLN A 239 -4.98 19.05 3.06
CA GLN A 239 -4.63 20.49 3.04
C GLN A 239 -5.09 21.25 4.29
N LYS A 240 -6.02 20.70 5.07
CA LYS A 240 -6.52 21.27 6.33
C LYS A 240 -5.72 20.78 7.54
N GLY A 241 -4.79 19.84 7.33
CA GLY A 241 -4.03 19.20 8.40
C GLY A 241 -4.75 18.03 9.07
N ASN A 242 -5.89 17.55 8.54
CA ASN A 242 -6.54 16.34 9.03
C ASN A 242 -5.74 15.11 8.63
N ILE A 243 -5.74 14.12 9.51
CA ILE A 243 -5.03 12.84 9.31
C ILE A 243 -6.03 11.81 8.82
N TRP A 244 -5.86 11.37 7.58
CA TRP A 244 -6.63 10.29 6.97
C TRP A 244 -5.91 8.97 7.11
N PHE A 245 -6.66 7.88 7.30
CA PHE A 245 -6.07 6.56 7.52
C PHE A 245 -6.98 5.42 7.05
N ALA A 246 -6.35 4.25 6.81
CA ALA A 246 -7.05 3.02 6.45
C ALA A 246 -7.08 2.07 7.63
N GLU A 247 -8.26 1.55 7.97
CA GLU A 247 -8.47 0.51 8.98
C GLU A 247 -8.65 -0.85 8.29
N SER A 248 -7.56 -1.57 8.10
CA SER A 248 -7.52 -2.77 7.26
C SER A 248 -8.47 -3.88 7.73
N ASN A 249 -8.57 -4.09 9.05
CA ASN A 249 -9.42 -5.13 9.62
C ASN A 249 -10.87 -4.68 9.81
N ALA A 250 -11.10 -3.37 9.96
CA ALA A 250 -12.44 -2.81 10.16
C ALA A 250 -13.15 -2.47 8.85
N ASN A 251 -12.44 -2.56 7.71
CA ASN A 251 -13.00 -2.22 6.40
C ASN A 251 -13.47 -0.77 6.32
N LYS A 252 -12.68 0.17 6.88
CA LYS A 252 -13.03 1.59 6.97
C LYS A 252 -11.91 2.50 6.49
N ILE A 253 -12.30 3.71 6.12
CA ILE A 253 -11.41 4.87 6.03
C ILE A 253 -11.74 5.80 7.21
N GLY A 254 -10.72 6.20 7.96
CA GLY A 254 -10.86 7.09 9.09
C GLY A 254 -10.28 8.47 8.81
N GLU A 255 -10.81 9.47 9.50
CA GLU A 255 -10.34 10.84 9.57
C GLU A 255 -10.12 11.22 11.03
N PHE A 256 -8.98 11.79 11.36
CA PHE A 256 -8.74 12.44 12.64
C PHE A 256 -8.52 13.93 12.42
N ILE A 257 -9.28 14.76 13.13
CA ILE A 257 -9.20 16.21 13.09
C ILE A 257 -8.38 16.68 14.30
N PRO A 258 -7.09 17.04 14.13
CA PRO A 258 -6.19 17.34 15.26
C PRO A 258 -6.64 18.53 16.12
N GLU A 259 -7.26 19.54 15.52
CA GLU A 259 -7.73 20.75 16.24
C GLU A 259 -8.87 20.44 17.19
N GLN A 260 -9.71 19.44 16.87
CA GLN A 260 -10.87 19.05 17.65
C GLN A 260 -10.63 17.78 18.46
N GLU A 261 -9.56 17.03 18.14
CA GLU A 261 -9.24 15.70 18.68
C GLU A 261 -10.38 14.69 18.47
N VAL A 262 -11.06 14.75 17.31
CA VAL A 262 -12.21 13.92 16.97
C VAL A 262 -11.88 12.99 15.82
N PHE A 263 -12.34 11.74 15.92
CA PHE A 263 -12.31 10.77 14.84
C PHE A 263 -13.67 10.70 14.12
N HIS A 264 -13.61 10.54 12.81
CA HIS A 264 -14.71 10.10 11.96
C HIS A 264 -14.29 8.84 11.23
N GLU A 265 -15.19 7.88 11.12
CA GLU A 265 -14.93 6.61 10.43
C GLU A 265 -16.03 6.37 9.38
N TYR A 266 -15.62 5.91 8.19
CA TYR A 266 -16.49 5.69 7.04
C TYR A 266 -16.32 4.26 6.54
N GLU A 267 -17.40 3.48 6.54
CA GLU A 267 -17.41 2.08 6.12
C GLU A 267 -17.36 1.95 4.60
N LEU A 268 -16.49 1.09 4.07
CA LEU A 268 -16.36 0.82 2.64
C LEU A 268 -17.61 0.09 2.10
N LEU A 269 -17.90 0.28 0.82
CA LEU A 269 -19.00 -0.40 0.13
C LEU A 269 -18.71 -1.89 -0.06
N THR A 270 -17.49 -2.22 -0.46
CA THR A 270 -17.05 -3.61 -0.66
C THR A 270 -16.59 -4.21 0.67
N GLN A 271 -17.22 -5.31 1.08
CA GLN A 271 -16.83 -6.01 2.30
C GLN A 271 -15.51 -6.76 2.12
N PHE A 272 -14.74 -6.89 3.22
CA PHE A 272 -13.44 -7.57 3.25
C PHE A 272 -12.41 -6.99 2.27
N ALA A 273 -12.53 -5.71 1.95
CA ALA A 273 -11.65 -5.02 1.02
C ALA A 273 -10.20 -4.94 1.50
N ASN A 274 -9.97 -4.95 2.82
CA ASN A 274 -8.66 -4.79 3.44
C ASN A 274 -7.97 -3.52 2.91
N PRO A 275 -8.51 -2.32 3.19
CA PRO A 275 -7.95 -1.07 2.70
C PRO A 275 -6.51 -0.91 3.18
N GLY A 276 -5.65 -0.49 2.27
CA GLY A 276 -4.21 -0.35 2.48
C GLY A 276 -3.71 1.07 2.30
N LYS A 277 -2.65 1.22 1.49
CA LYS A 277 -2.04 2.54 1.22
C LYS A 277 -3.08 3.56 0.80
N ILE A 278 -2.98 4.78 1.35
CA ILE A 278 -3.84 5.90 1.01
C ILE A 278 -3.02 7.07 0.45
N SER A 279 -3.67 7.90 -0.37
CA SER A 279 -3.14 9.15 -0.91
C SER A 279 -4.28 10.14 -1.12
N ILE A 280 -3.99 11.43 -1.00
CA ILE A 280 -4.99 12.49 -1.15
C ILE A 280 -4.69 13.27 -2.43
N ASP A 281 -5.68 13.42 -3.29
CA ASP A 281 -5.53 14.18 -4.52
C ASP A 281 -5.75 15.71 -4.30
N LYS A 282 -5.46 16.51 -5.32
CA LYS A 282 -5.63 17.98 -5.26
C LYS A 282 -7.07 18.44 -5.02
N ARG A 283 -8.06 17.57 -5.24
CA ARG A 283 -9.49 17.83 -4.98
C ARG A 283 -9.91 17.42 -3.55
N GLY A 284 -8.96 16.92 -2.74
CA GLY A 284 -9.21 16.44 -1.40
C GLY A 284 -9.88 15.06 -1.33
N ARG A 285 -9.94 14.30 -2.43
CA ARG A 285 -10.43 12.91 -2.40
C ARG A 285 -9.34 12.02 -1.81
N VAL A 286 -9.77 11.12 -0.94
CA VAL A 286 -8.90 10.11 -0.30
C VAL A 286 -8.93 8.84 -1.14
N TRP A 287 -7.86 8.58 -1.87
CA TRP A 287 -7.68 7.38 -2.66
C TRP A 287 -7.04 6.28 -1.83
N PHE A 288 -7.42 5.04 -2.05
CA PHE A 288 -6.90 3.88 -1.33
C PHE A 288 -6.88 2.62 -2.20
N VAL A 289 -6.00 1.68 -1.85
CA VAL A 289 -5.98 0.34 -2.44
C VAL A 289 -6.87 -0.60 -1.63
N GLU A 290 -7.55 -1.51 -2.32
CA GLU A 290 -8.27 -2.64 -1.73
C GLU A 290 -7.53 -3.93 -2.08
N ALA A 291 -6.61 -4.32 -1.20
CA ALA A 291 -5.66 -5.40 -1.50
C ALA A 291 -6.32 -6.76 -1.75
N THR A 292 -7.45 -7.04 -1.08
CA THR A 292 -8.13 -8.35 -1.15
C THR A 292 -9.13 -8.42 -2.30
N THR A 293 -9.77 -7.31 -2.64
CA THR A 293 -10.85 -7.26 -3.62
C THR A 293 -10.42 -6.79 -5.01
N ASN A 294 -9.10 -6.57 -5.19
CA ASN A 294 -8.50 -6.19 -6.46
C ASN A 294 -9.05 -4.86 -7.03
N ARG A 295 -9.15 -3.84 -6.18
CA ARG A 295 -9.73 -2.55 -6.52
C ARG A 295 -8.85 -1.38 -6.06
N ILE A 296 -9.15 -0.22 -6.61
CA ILE A 296 -8.82 1.07 -6.02
C ILE A 296 -10.11 1.78 -5.68
N GLY A 297 -10.16 2.45 -4.54
CA GLY A 297 -11.28 3.23 -4.08
C GLY A 297 -10.94 4.71 -3.92
N ALA A 298 -11.95 5.56 -3.97
CA ALA A 298 -11.88 6.97 -3.63
C ALA A 298 -13.01 7.35 -2.69
N PHE A 299 -12.69 8.04 -1.61
CA PHE A 299 -13.67 8.68 -0.75
C PHE A 299 -13.67 10.19 -0.98
N SER A 300 -14.84 10.76 -1.23
CA SER A 300 -15.04 12.20 -1.29
C SER A 300 -15.56 12.71 0.07
N PRO A 301 -14.74 13.41 0.87
CA PRO A 301 -15.17 13.91 2.18
C PRO A 301 -16.32 14.89 2.09
N GLU A 302 -16.35 15.72 1.05
CA GLU A 302 -17.40 16.72 0.83
C GLU A 302 -18.76 16.07 0.55
N LEU A 303 -18.77 15.01 -0.29
CA LEU A 303 -20.00 14.31 -0.69
C LEU A 303 -20.33 13.13 0.22
N LYS A 304 -19.41 12.74 1.12
CA LYS A 304 -19.48 11.53 1.97
C LYS A 304 -19.80 10.29 1.14
N ARG A 305 -19.12 10.13 0.00
CA ARG A 305 -19.37 9.08 -0.97
C ARG A 305 -18.10 8.35 -1.36
N PHE A 306 -18.23 7.03 -1.47
CA PHE A 306 -17.22 6.16 -2.06
C PHE A 306 -17.48 5.90 -3.53
N ASP A 307 -16.40 5.83 -4.31
CA ASP A 307 -16.35 5.32 -5.67
C ASP A 307 -15.26 4.22 -5.71
N GLU A 308 -15.58 3.01 -6.13
CA GLU A 308 -14.67 1.87 -6.16
C GLU A 308 -14.60 1.30 -7.58
N VAL A 309 -13.40 1.03 -8.08
CA VAL A 309 -13.18 0.53 -9.45
C VAL A 309 -12.27 -0.72 -9.42
N THR A 310 -12.65 -1.74 -10.21
CA THR A 310 -11.90 -3.00 -10.29
C THR A 310 -10.70 -2.83 -11.21
N ILE A 311 -9.53 -3.27 -10.77
CA ILE A 311 -8.30 -3.31 -11.55
C ILE A 311 -8.42 -4.39 -12.63
N PRO A 312 -8.00 -4.11 -13.90
CA PRO A 312 -8.16 -5.07 -15.01
C PRO A 312 -7.42 -6.38 -14.81
N THR A 313 -6.18 -6.38 -14.33
CA THR A 313 -5.42 -7.60 -14.02
C THR A 313 -6.05 -8.32 -12.82
N PRO A 314 -6.61 -9.54 -13.00
CA PRO A 314 -7.28 -10.25 -11.91
C PRO A 314 -6.31 -10.66 -10.79
N GLY A 315 -6.73 -10.46 -9.54
CA GLY A 315 -5.96 -10.89 -8.37
C GLY A 315 -4.60 -10.19 -8.23
N SER A 316 -4.45 -8.99 -8.78
CA SER A 316 -3.19 -8.26 -8.86
C SER A 316 -2.65 -7.84 -7.50
N SER A 317 -3.49 -7.80 -6.46
CA SER A 317 -3.12 -7.42 -5.09
C SER A 317 -2.45 -6.04 -5.02
N PRO A 318 -3.20 -4.95 -5.22
CA PRO A 318 -2.64 -3.60 -5.19
C PRO A 318 -2.09 -3.27 -3.79
N VAL A 319 -0.92 -2.62 -3.73
CA VAL A 319 -0.21 -2.38 -2.46
C VAL A 319 0.17 -0.94 -2.20
N ALA A 320 0.36 -0.13 -3.22
CA ALA A 320 0.73 1.27 -3.13
C ALA A 320 -0.02 2.09 -4.16
N LEU A 321 -0.26 3.36 -3.87
CA LEU A 321 -0.79 4.33 -4.83
C LEU A 321 -0.31 5.75 -4.50
N VAL A 322 -0.23 6.57 -5.54
CA VAL A 322 0.05 8.02 -5.48
C VAL A 322 -0.74 8.76 -6.55
N ASN A 323 -1.03 10.02 -6.32
CA ASN A 323 -1.74 10.89 -7.25
C ASN A 323 -0.77 11.83 -7.96
N ASP A 324 -0.86 11.91 -9.30
CA ASP A 324 -0.12 12.91 -10.06
C ASP A 324 -0.85 14.26 -10.12
N ASP A 325 -0.17 15.25 -10.69
CA ASP A 325 -0.68 16.61 -10.77
C ASP A 325 -1.84 16.77 -11.77
N ASN A 326 -2.06 15.79 -12.66
CA ASN A 326 -3.11 15.73 -13.64
C ASN A 326 -4.35 14.96 -13.16
N GLY A 327 -4.34 14.50 -11.89
CA GLY A 327 -5.45 13.75 -11.29
C GLY A 327 -5.51 12.28 -11.68
N ASN A 328 -4.43 11.74 -12.26
CA ASN A 328 -4.30 10.30 -12.43
C ASN A 328 -3.86 9.64 -11.13
N VAL A 329 -4.31 8.42 -10.93
CA VAL A 329 -3.96 7.56 -9.79
C VAL A 329 -3.02 6.48 -10.29
N TRP A 330 -1.78 6.54 -9.89
CA TRP A 330 -0.76 5.53 -10.15
C TRP A 330 -0.77 4.50 -9.02
N PHE A 331 -0.65 3.23 -9.34
CA PHE A 331 -0.67 2.16 -8.34
C PHE A 331 0.26 1.01 -8.72
N LEU A 332 0.64 0.22 -7.72
CA LEU A 332 1.48 -0.96 -7.89
C LEU A 332 0.68 -2.22 -7.65
N GLU A 333 0.84 -3.18 -8.55
CA GLU A 333 0.24 -4.49 -8.50
C GLU A 333 1.28 -5.52 -8.03
N TYR A 334 1.24 -5.85 -6.74
CA TYR A 334 2.24 -6.71 -6.10
C TYR A 334 2.33 -8.09 -6.75
N LYS A 335 1.19 -8.76 -6.95
CA LYS A 335 1.10 -10.07 -7.61
C LYS A 335 1.01 -9.95 -9.13
N GLY A 336 0.42 -8.87 -9.61
CA GLY A 336 0.32 -8.56 -11.04
C GLY A 336 1.67 -8.24 -11.67
N ASN A 337 2.68 -7.85 -10.88
CA ASN A 337 4.00 -7.41 -11.34
C ASN A 337 3.91 -6.27 -12.35
N LYS A 338 3.06 -5.28 -12.06
CA LYS A 338 2.75 -4.15 -12.96
C LYS A 338 2.75 -2.82 -12.23
N VAL A 339 2.93 -1.77 -13.02
CA VAL A 339 2.57 -0.40 -12.66
C VAL A 339 1.26 -0.07 -13.38
N GLY A 340 0.23 0.28 -12.63
CA GLY A 340 -1.04 0.71 -13.19
C GLY A 340 -1.22 2.23 -13.09
N VAL A 341 -2.02 2.79 -13.99
CA VAL A 341 -2.51 4.15 -13.90
C VAL A 341 -4.01 4.19 -14.22
N PHE A 342 -4.75 4.88 -13.39
CA PHE A 342 -6.17 5.13 -13.59
C PHE A 342 -6.41 6.61 -13.79
N ASN A 343 -6.96 6.96 -14.97
CA ASN A 343 -7.44 8.30 -15.22
C ASN A 343 -8.87 8.45 -14.68
N SER A 344 -9.01 9.17 -13.57
CA SER A 344 -10.31 9.29 -12.87
C SER A 344 -11.36 10.12 -13.61
N GLU A 345 -10.97 10.96 -14.56
CA GLU A 345 -11.90 11.76 -15.36
C GLU A 345 -12.48 10.96 -16.54
N LYS A 346 -11.64 10.13 -17.18
CA LYS A 346 -12.02 9.29 -18.32
C LYS A 346 -12.48 7.88 -17.92
N ALA A 347 -12.27 7.49 -16.66
CA ALA A 347 -12.48 6.14 -16.14
C ALA A 347 -11.74 5.06 -16.95
N ILE A 348 -10.47 5.32 -17.29
CA ILE A 348 -9.65 4.45 -18.12
C ILE A 348 -8.45 3.98 -17.31
N PHE A 349 -8.15 2.66 -17.38
CA PHE A 349 -6.94 2.03 -16.86
C PHE A 349 -5.91 1.83 -17.97
N HIS A 350 -4.62 1.98 -17.60
CA HIS A 350 -3.50 1.44 -18.34
C HIS A 350 -2.59 0.70 -17.37
N GLU A 351 -2.03 -0.42 -17.82
CA GLU A 351 -1.16 -1.27 -17.03
C GLU A 351 0.13 -1.54 -17.80
N TYR A 352 1.27 -1.44 -17.12
CA TYR A 352 2.61 -1.60 -17.70
C TYR A 352 3.34 -2.71 -16.95
N ASP A 353 3.81 -3.72 -17.69
CA ASP A 353 4.58 -4.81 -17.11
C ASP A 353 5.92 -4.32 -16.56
N ILE A 354 6.28 -4.78 -15.36
CA ILE A 354 7.61 -4.60 -14.81
C ILE A 354 8.51 -5.67 -15.45
N PRO A 355 9.63 -5.29 -16.12
CA PRO A 355 10.44 -6.22 -16.91
C PRO A 355 10.94 -7.42 -16.10
N ASN A 356 11.30 -7.20 -14.84
CA ASN A 356 11.80 -8.24 -13.96
C ASN A 356 10.62 -8.97 -13.29
N TYR A 357 10.35 -10.20 -13.75
CA TYR A 357 9.28 -11.02 -13.17
C TYR A 357 9.53 -11.31 -11.69
N GLY A 358 8.47 -11.25 -10.87
CA GLY A 358 8.60 -11.50 -9.42
C GLY A 358 9.32 -10.37 -8.67
N SER A 359 9.29 -9.17 -9.20
CA SER A 359 9.92 -7.99 -8.61
C SER A 359 9.34 -7.61 -7.25
N LEU A 360 8.08 -8.01 -6.97
CA LEU A 360 7.34 -7.67 -5.75
C LEU A 360 7.37 -6.16 -5.48
N PRO A 361 6.77 -5.33 -6.36
CA PRO A 361 6.76 -3.88 -6.17
C PRO A 361 6.06 -3.52 -4.86
N ALA A 362 6.61 -2.57 -4.08
CA ALA A 362 6.18 -2.37 -2.70
C ALA A 362 5.76 -0.93 -2.36
N ASP A 363 6.53 0.06 -2.77
CA ASP A 363 6.26 1.48 -2.48
C ASP A 363 6.63 2.36 -3.66
N MET A 364 6.05 3.57 -3.74
CA MET A 364 6.21 4.44 -4.90
C MET A 364 6.15 5.92 -4.55
N VAL A 365 6.89 6.73 -5.30
CA VAL A 365 6.87 8.19 -5.18
C VAL A 365 6.92 8.85 -6.55
N ILE A 366 6.42 10.09 -6.64
CA ILE A 366 6.49 10.92 -7.84
C ILE A 366 7.60 11.96 -7.70
N ASP A 367 8.55 11.93 -8.62
CA ASP A 367 9.47 13.03 -8.89
C ASP A 367 8.78 14.06 -9.79
N ARG A 368 8.17 15.05 -9.17
CA ARG A 368 7.46 16.10 -9.90
C ARG A 368 8.36 16.96 -10.77
N LYS A 369 9.63 17.13 -10.33
CA LYS A 369 10.62 17.93 -11.09
C LYS A 369 10.94 17.32 -12.44
N ARG A 370 11.01 15.97 -12.50
CA ARG A 370 11.38 15.22 -13.72
C ARG A 370 10.20 14.54 -14.40
N SER A 371 9.00 14.62 -13.84
CA SER A 371 7.81 13.88 -14.28
C SER A 371 8.07 12.37 -14.35
N LEU A 372 8.71 11.83 -13.31
CA LEU A 372 9.01 10.42 -13.16
C LEU A 372 8.25 9.83 -11.99
N LEU A 373 7.75 8.63 -12.17
CA LEU A 373 7.31 7.78 -11.09
C LEU A 373 8.44 6.80 -10.77
N TRP A 374 8.84 6.73 -9.51
CA TRP A 374 9.79 5.77 -9.00
C TRP A 374 9.11 4.77 -8.08
N PHE A 375 9.57 3.53 -8.10
CA PHE A 375 9.05 2.50 -7.21
C PHE A 375 10.12 1.52 -6.75
N THR A 376 9.90 0.95 -5.57
CA THR A 376 10.77 -0.06 -4.99
C THR A 376 10.38 -1.45 -5.46
N GLN A 377 11.38 -2.34 -5.57
CA GLN A 377 11.22 -3.76 -5.80
C GLN A 377 11.75 -4.51 -4.58
N SER A 378 10.84 -5.15 -3.83
CA SER A 378 11.15 -5.74 -2.53
C SER A 378 11.72 -7.17 -2.60
N SER A 379 11.69 -7.78 -3.77
CA SER A 379 12.32 -9.08 -4.01
C SER A 379 13.85 -8.97 -3.88
N THR A 380 14.44 -9.89 -3.13
CA THR A 380 15.91 -9.97 -2.99
C THR A 380 16.61 -10.41 -4.28
N GLU A 381 15.86 -10.96 -5.22
CA GLU A 381 16.36 -11.37 -6.54
C GLU A 381 16.29 -10.22 -7.54
N ALA A 382 15.34 -9.32 -7.41
CA ALA A 382 15.17 -8.18 -8.31
C ALA A 382 16.37 -7.23 -8.25
N LYS A 383 16.78 -6.82 -7.04
CA LYS A 383 17.90 -5.89 -6.78
C LYS A 383 17.84 -4.64 -7.65
N ARG A 384 16.67 -4.00 -7.73
CA ARG A 384 16.43 -2.85 -8.62
C ARG A 384 15.48 -1.83 -8.00
N LEU A 385 15.59 -0.60 -8.47
CA LEU A 385 14.52 0.39 -8.44
C LEU A 385 13.87 0.42 -9.81
N GLY A 386 12.56 0.54 -9.85
CA GLY A 386 11.84 0.77 -11.08
C GLY A 386 11.51 2.25 -11.28
N MET A 387 11.41 2.67 -12.52
CA MET A 387 10.93 4.01 -12.88
C MET A 387 10.10 4.00 -14.16
N ILE A 388 9.17 4.95 -14.28
CA ILE A 388 8.40 5.19 -15.49
C ILE A 388 8.28 6.69 -15.73
N SER A 389 8.44 7.13 -16.99
CA SER A 389 8.14 8.50 -17.38
C SER A 389 6.63 8.68 -17.45
N ILE A 390 6.08 9.57 -16.62
CA ILE A 390 4.63 9.86 -16.57
C ILE A 390 4.14 10.35 -17.93
N ASN A 391 4.91 11.24 -18.58
CA ASN A 391 4.53 11.81 -19.87
C ASN A 391 4.55 10.76 -20.99
N ASP A 392 5.58 9.90 -21.04
CA ASP A 392 5.69 8.86 -22.08
C ASP A 392 4.57 7.84 -21.94
N ALA A 393 4.34 7.35 -20.71
CA ALA A 393 3.28 6.41 -20.42
C ALA A 393 1.89 6.94 -20.81
N LEU A 394 1.57 8.18 -20.46
CA LEU A 394 0.30 8.81 -20.83
C LEU A 394 0.18 9.11 -22.33
N SER A 395 1.30 9.36 -23.03
CA SER A 395 1.29 9.54 -24.48
C SER A 395 1.06 8.24 -25.25
N GLU A 396 1.65 7.15 -24.80
CA GLU A 396 1.41 5.80 -25.35
C GLU A 396 -0.04 5.36 -25.15
N SER A 397 -0.61 5.63 -23.98
CA SER A 397 -2.01 5.33 -23.69
C SER A 397 -2.98 6.06 -24.63
N ASN A 398 -2.69 7.31 -24.97
CA ASN A 398 -3.48 8.07 -25.93
C ASN A 398 -3.37 7.53 -27.38
N LYS A 399 -2.22 6.99 -27.77
CA LYS A 399 -2.03 6.35 -29.10
C LYS A 399 -2.81 5.04 -29.19
N GLN A 400 -2.83 4.22 -28.15
CA GLN A 400 -3.60 2.97 -28.10
C GLN A 400 -5.11 3.23 -28.19
N ASN A 401 -5.61 4.29 -27.55
CA ASN A 401 -7.01 4.66 -27.59
C ASN A 401 -7.47 5.24 -28.95
N ASN A 402 -6.55 5.77 -29.76
CA ASN A 402 -6.82 6.33 -31.08
C ASN A 402 -6.54 5.35 -32.22
N ALA A 403 -6.05 4.15 -31.95
CA ALA A 403 -5.90 3.12 -32.99
C ALA A 403 -7.30 2.62 -33.41
N PRO A 404 -7.57 2.45 -34.71
CA PRO A 404 -8.85 1.92 -35.17
C PRO A 404 -9.06 0.52 -34.55
N PRO A 405 -10.28 0.18 -34.12
CA PRO A 405 -10.54 -1.05 -33.40
C PRO A 405 -10.13 -2.25 -34.24
N SER A 406 -9.09 -2.95 -33.80
CA SER A 406 -8.83 -4.30 -34.28
C SER A 406 -9.99 -5.15 -33.80
N SER A 407 -10.72 -5.77 -34.72
CA SER A 407 -11.90 -6.65 -34.63
C SER A 407 -12.35 -7.06 -33.22
N PRO A 408 -13.66 -7.03 -32.90
CA PRO A 408 -14.16 -7.05 -31.54
C PRO A 408 -13.94 -8.38 -30.86
N VAL A 409 -13.11 -8.41 -29.82
CA VAL A 409 -13.30 -9.35 -28.73
C VAL A 409 -14.32 -8.69 -27.79
N GLU A 410 -15.55 -9.15 -27.86
CA GLU A 410 -16.66 -8.63 -27.05
C GLU A 410 -16.41 -8.87 -25.57
N ASN A 411 -15.86 -7.90 -24.87
CA ASN A 411 -15.85 -7.88 -23.42
C ASN A 411 -17.18 -7.34 -22.90
N ALA A 412 -18.05 -8.24 -22.49
CA ALA A 412 -19.40 -7.97 -21.99
C ALA A 412 -19.42 -7.02 -20.75
N SER A 413 -18.30 -6.85 -20.04
CA SER A 413 -18.20 -6.01 -18.85
C SER A 413 -18.19 -4.50 -19.13
N ASN A 414 -17.57 -4.07 -20.24
CA ASN A 414 -17.50 -2.63 -20.59
C ASN A 414 -18.83 -2.04 -21.08
N LYS A 415 -19.71 -2.88 -21.65
CA LYS A 415 -21.04 -2.42 -22.09
C LYS A 415 -21.98 -2.04 -20.94
N SER A 416 -21.80 -2.69 -19.79
CA SER A 416 -22.58 -2.40 -18.58
C SER A 416 -22.18 -1.06 -17.95
N MET A 417 -20.88 -0.80 -17.81
CA MET A 417 -20.37 0.39 -17.12
C MET A 417 -20.65 1.68 -17.88
N ASN A 418 -20.50 1.67 -19.22
CA ASN A 418 -20.81 2.85 -20.06
C ASN A 418 -22.32 3.17 -20.09
N LYS A 419 -23.20 2.16 -19.93
CA LYS A 419 -24.65 2.40 -19.78
C LYS A 419 -25.00 3.06 -18.45
N TRP A 420 -24.34 2.70 -17.37
CA TRP A 420 -24.59 3.31 -16.04
C TRP A 420 -24.07 4.75 -15.96
N LEU A 421 -22.92 5.06 -16.57
CA LEU A 421 -22.39 6.43 -16.63
C LEU A 421 -23.28 7.34 -17.51
N ALA A 422 -23.80 6.83 -18.61
CA ALA A 422 -24.75 7.58 -19.45
C ALA A 422 -26.11 7.79 -18.75
N LEU A 423 -26.57 6.84 -17.95
CA LEU A 423 -27.79 6.97 -17.14
C LEU A 423 -27.62 7.99 -16.02
N LEU A 424 -26.47 8.04 -15.36
CA LEU A 424 -26.15 9.04 -14.33
C LEU A 424 -26.07 10.45 -14.90
N ALA A 425 -25.47 10.63 -16.08
CA ALA A 425 -25.46 11.91 -16.77
C ALA A 425 -26.87 12.38 -17.19
N ALA A 426 -27.74 11.45 -17.62
CA ALA A 426 -29.12 11.75 -17.97
C ALA A 426 -29.99 12.13 -16.75
N ILE A 427 -29.75 11.52 -15.59
CA ILE A 427 -30.49 11.83 -14.34
C ILE A 427 -30.13 13.22 -13.81
N ILE A 428 -28.88 13.66 -13.98
CA ILE A 428 -28.45 15.02 -13.58
C ILE A 428 -29.07 16.09 -14.49
N ILE A 429 -29.27 15.79 -15.77
CA ILE A 429 -29.87 16.73 -16.74
C ILE A 429 -31.40 16.82 -16.60
N ILE A 430 -32.07 15.73 -16.20
CA ILE A 430 -33.54 15.66 -16.06
C ILE A 430 -34.00 16.15 -14.66
N GLY A 431 -33.14 16.07 -13.64
CA GLY A 431 -33.50 16.47 -12.26
C GLY A 431 -33.59 17.99 -12.00
N MET A 432 -33.09 18.85 -12.86
CA MET A 432 -33.07 20.30 -12.62
C MET A 432 -34.31 21.12 -13.05
N PRO A 433 -35.22 20.69 -13.92
CA PRO A 433 -36.39 21.52 -14.25
C PRO A 433 -37.53 21.43 -13.24
N GLY A 434 -37.60 20.37 -12.40
CA GLY A 434 -38.78 20.15 -11.53
C GLY A 434 -38.91 21.11 -10.30
N VAL A 435 -37.81 21.59 -9.80
CA VAL A 435 -37.82 22.40 -8.55
C VAL A 435 -38.20 23.86 -8.79
N TRP A 436 -38.03 24.35 -10.02
CA TRP A 436 -38.35 25.74 -10.36
C TRP A 436 -39.84 25.97 -10.63
N LEU A 437 -40.59 24.95 -11.07
CA LEU A 437 -42.03 25.05 -11.39
C LEU A 437 -42.92 24.95 -10.16
N ILE A 438 -42.51 24.30 -9.07
CA ILE A 438 -43.33 24.17 -7.85
C ILE A 438 -43.37 25.49 -7.02
N ARG A 439 -42.38 26.38 -7.18
CA ARG A 439 -42.33 27.66 -6.45
C ARG A 439 -43.18 28.75 -7.09
N LYS A 440 -43.67 28.62 -8.33
CA LYS A 440 -44.49 29.63 -9.02
C LYS A 440 -46.00 29.38 -8.90
N SER A 441 -46.42 28.17 -8.48
CA SER A 441 -47.82 27.79 -8.36
C SER A 441 -48.49 28.20 -7.00
N ARG A 442 -47.71 28.66 -6.01
CA ARG A 442 -48.24 29.02 -4.67
C ARG A 442 -48.49 30.52 -4.43
N LYS A 443 -48.31 31.37 -5.46
CA LYS A 443 -48.56 32.84 -5.32
C LYS A 443 -49.79 33.39 -6.03
N SER A 444 -50.70 32.55 -6.53
CA SER A 444 -51.92 33.05 -7.22
C SER A 444 -53.24 32.56 -6.62
N LYS A 445 -53.31 32.39 -5.29
CA LYS A 445 -54.61 32.24 -4.60
C LYS A 445 -54.56 32.93 -3.25
N LYS A 446 -54.57 34.25 -3.29
CA LYS A 446 -55.10 35.14 -2.21
C LYS A 446 -55.29 36.54 -2.83
N SER A 447 -56.43 36.77 -3.35
CA SER A 447 -57.21 37.98 -3.35
C SER A 447 -58.65 37.61 -3.63
#